data_d7b6a5a48373e39f71736a5642303287
#
_entry.id   d7b6a5a48373e39f71736a5642303287
#
_cell.length_a   1.000
_cell.length_b   1.000
_cell.length_c   1.000
_cell.angle_alpha   90.00
_cell.angle_beta   90.00
_cell.angle_gamma   90.00
#
_symmetry.space_group_name_H-M   'P 1'
#
loop_
_entity.id
_entity.type
_entity.pdbx_description
1 polymer ?
#
loop_
_entity_poly.entity_id
_entity_poly.type
_entity_poly.pdbx_seq_one_letter_code
_entity_poly.pdbx_strand_id
1 'polypeptide(L)'
;RNIMPSKTDFNVSPYYDDFNKSKKFHRVMYRPAFAVQARELTTQQSIMQDQIEKFGDHMFEHGAMVIPGEINFDPHYNSVKLTSFTGTLANFNNNTLTGGTSGVVADVVGVSATDGTDPDTLFVKYRNSGTDNVSNTFTDGETLTSGASTGETAVTDTTAQGSAAHGWTRHR
;
A
#
# COMPACT_ATOMS: atom_id res chain seq x y z
N ARG A 1 -12.21 -8.79 -15.98
CA ARG A 1 -12.39 -8.64 -17.44
C ARG A 1 -11.25 -7.77 -17.93
N ASN A 2 -10.22 -8.43 -18.48
CA ASN A 2 -9.01 -7.75 -18.94
C ASN A 2 -9.36 -6.86 -20.13
N ILE A 3 -9.20 -5.58 -19.93
CA ILE A 3 -9.24 -4.61 -21.02
C ILE A 3 -7.79 -4.40 -21.42
N MET A 4 -7.34 -5.15 -22.39
CA MET A 4 -6.12 -4.82 -23.11
C MET A 4 -6.33 -3.50 -23.85
N PRO A 5 -5.36 -2.58 -23.84
CA PRO A 5 -5.56 -1.20 -24.35
C PRO A 5 -5.77 -1.10 -25.85
N SER A 6 -5.63 -2.15 -26.63
CA SER A 6 -5.94 -2.09 -28.07
C SER A 6 -6.45 -3.44 -28.58
N LYS A 7 -7.73 -3.49 -28.87
CA LYS A 7 -8.27 -4.45 -29.85
C LYS A 7 -8.08 -3.89 -31.24
N THR A 8 -6.85 -3.67 -31.65
CA THR A 8 -6.59 -3.31 -33.04
C THR A 8 -6.65 -4.61 -33.85
N ASP A 9 -7.58 -4.69 -34.78
CA ASP A 9 -7.66 -5.81 -35.70
C ASP A 9 -6.58 -5.61 -36.78
N PHE A 10 -5.54 -6.42 -36.71
CA PHE A 10 -4.48 -6.44 -37.72
C PHE A 10 -4.74 -7.44 -38.86
N ASN A 11 -5.87 -8.12 -38.88
CA ASN A 11 -6.26 -8.98 -40.00
C ASN A 11 -6.84 -8.19 -41.19
N VAL A 12 -6.20 -7.08 -41.49
CA VAL A 12 -6.54 -6.17 -42.59
C VAL A 12 -5.30 -5.84 -43.40
N SER A 13 -5.51 -5.36 -44.63
CA SER A 13 -4.39 -4.89 -45.48
C SER A 13 -3.61 -3.77 -44.75
N PRO A 14 -2.29 -3.77 -44.79
CA PRO A 14 -1.34 -4.69 -45.46
C PRO A 14 -0.85 -5.85 -44.58
N TYR A 15 -1.31 -5.96 -43.34
CA TYR A 15 -0.72 -6.85 -42.32
C TYR A 15 -1.23 -8.29 -42.40
N TYR A 16 -2.54 -8.47 -42.60
CA TYR A 16 -3.21 -9.79 -42.68
C TYR A 16 -2.84 -10.75 -41.55
N ASP A 17 -2.79 -10.25 -40.32
CA ASP A 17 -2.51 -11.07 -39.14
C ASP A 17 -3.73 -11.94 -38.82
N ASP A 18 -3.59 -13.25 -39.01
CA ASP A 18 -4.64 -14.24 -38.76
C ASP A 18 -4.64 -14.79 -37.34
N PHE A 19 -3.93 -14.13 -36.42
CA PHE A 19 -3.87 -14.56 -35.05
C PHE A 19 -5.23 -14.45 -34.36
N ASN A 20 -5.67 -15.58 -33.76
CA ASN A 20 -6.85 -15.61 -32.92
C ASN A 20 -6.62 -16.59 -31.76
N LYS A 21 -6.86 -16.14 -30.53
CA LYS A 21 -6.70 -16.94 -29.30
C LYS A 21 -7.47 -18.28 -29.35
N SER A 22 -8.62 -18.32 -30.04
CA SER A 22 -9.43 -19.55 -30.20
C SER A 22 -8.76 -20.60 -31.07
N LYS A 23 -7.92 -20.22 -32.03
CA LYS A 23 -7.18 -21.13 -32.91
C LYS A 23 -6.02 -21.83 -32.21
N LYS A 24 -5.62 -21.36 -31.03
CA LYS A 24 -4.54 -21.92 -30.19
C LYS A 24 -3.23 -22.13 -30.94
N PHE A 25 -2.86 -21.18 -31.80
CA PHE A 25 -1.59 -21.23 -32.50
C PHE A 25 -0.44 -21.17 -31.49
N HIS A 26 0.53 -22.06 -31.66
CA HIS A 26 1.68 -22.14 -30.78
C HIS A 26 2.95 -21.53 -31.40
N ARG A 27 3.14 -21.72 -32.70
CA ARG A 27 4.25 -21.12 -33.47
C ARG A 27 3.94 -21.11 -34.96
N VAL A 28 4.62 -20.23 -35.69
CA VAL A 28 4.64 -20.24 -37.17
C VAL A 28 5.79 -21.12 -37.64
N MET A 29 5.53 -21.95 -38.63
CA MET A 29 6.52 -22.83 -39.25
C MET A 29 6.87 -22.29 -40.65
N TYR A 30 8.09 -21.90 -40.84
CA TYR A 30 8.58 -21.45 -42.15
C TYR A 30 8.99 -22.65 -43.01
N ARG A 31 8.59 -22.63 -44.26
CA ARG A 31 9.00 -23.65 -45.21
C ARG A 31 10.33 -23.26 -45.85
N PRO A 32 11.35 -24.12 -45.79
CA PRO A 32 12.61 -23.87 -46.49
C PRO A 32 12.44 -23.62 -48.00
N ALA A 33 13.24 -22.74 -48.56
CA ALA A 33 13.24 -22.36 -49.98
C ALA A 33 12.00 -21.56 -50.48
N PHE A 34 11.15 -21.10 -49.57
CA PHE A 34 10.03 -20.20 -49.88
C PHE A 34 10.25 -18.83 -49.26
N ALA A 35 9.82 -17.78 -49.94
CA ALA A 35 9.87 -16.44 -49.39
C ALA A 35 8.93 -16.30 -48.19
N VAL A 36 9.43 -15.68 -47.09
CA VAL A 36 8.64 -15.38 -45.91
C VAL A 36 7.70 -14.22 -46.22
N GLN A 37 6.42 -14.39 -45.92
CA GLN A 37 5.45 -13.30 -46.06
C GLN A 37 5.37 -12.45 -44.83
N ALA A 38 5.08 -11.16 -45.00
CA ALA A 38 4.94 -10.20 -43.88
C ALA A 38 3.91 -10.67 -42.84
N ARG A 39 2.81 -11.28 -43.27
CA ARG A 39 1.76 -11.81 -42.40
C ARG A 39 2.27 -12.93 -41.48
N GLU A 40 3.22 -13.75 -41.92
CA GLU A 40 3.79 -14.83 -41.11
C GLU A 40 4.62 -14.26 -39.95
N LEU A 41 5.36 -13.16 -40.21
CA LEU A 41 6.12 -12.44 -39.19
C LEU A 41 5.19 -11.74 -38.21
N THR A 42 4.13 -11.09 -38.69
CA THR A 42 3.14 -10.42 -37.84
C THR A 42 2.41 -11.42 -36.94
N THR A 43 1.94 -12.53 -37.52
CA THR A 43 1.29 -13.62 -36.74
C THR A 43 2.23 -14.21 -35.72
N GLN A 44 3.53 -14.37 -36.03
CA GLN A 44 4.52 -14.84 -35.06
C GLN A 44 4.66 -13.87 -33.87
N GLN A 45 4.70 -12.56 -34.13
CA GLN A 45 4.77 -11.55 -33.07
C GLN A 45 3.53 -11.62 -32.16
N SER A 46 2.34 -11.72 -32.74
CA SER A 46 1.09 -11.82 -32.01
C SER A 46 1.03 -13.07 -31.14
N ILE A 47 1.52 -14.22 -31.64
CA ILE A 47 1.65 -15.45 -30.85
C ILE A 47 2.59 -15.26 -29.67
N MET A 48 3.76 -14.62 -29.88
CA MET A 48 4.72 -14.38 -28.79
C MET A 48 4.15 -13.44 -27.74
N GLN A 49 3.46 -12.38 -28.16
CA GLN A 49 2.79 -11.45 -27.22
C GLN A 49 1.72 -12.18 -26.38
N ASP A 50 0.90 -13.02 -26.99
CA ASP A 50 -0.10 -13.81 -26.24
C ASP A 50 0.53 -14.79 -25.25
N GLN A 51 1.67 -15.39 -25.61
CA GLN A 51 2.41 -16.28 -24.70
C GLN A 51 3.01 -15.50 -23.51
N ILE A 52 3.57 -14.32 -23.76
CA ILE A 52 4.10 -13.45 -22.69
C ILE A 52 2.97 -12.94 -21.79
N GLU A 53 1.83 -12.55 -22.39
CA GLU A 53 0.64 -12.13 -21.62
C GLU A 53 0.16 -13.25 -20.71
N LYS A 54 0.00 -14.47 -21.22
CA LYS A 54 -0.40 -15.64 -20.42
C LYS A 54 0.59 -15.97 -19.32
N PHE A 55 1.90 -15.84 -19.60
CA PHE A 55 2.91 -16.02 -18.58
C PHE A 55 2.79 -14.95 -17.49
N GLY A 56 2.62 -13.68 -17.89
CA GLY A 56 2.42 -12.59 -16.96
C GLY A 56 1.18 -12.78 -16.08
N ASP A 57 0.05 -13.12 -16.68
CA ASP A 57 -1.21 -13.39 -15.96
C ASP A 57 -1.10 -14.56 -14.96
N HIS A 58 -0.17 -15.49 -15.20
CA HIS A 58 0.05 -16.65 -14.32
C HIS A 58 1.01 -16.35 -13.17
N MET A 59 1.93 -15.42 -13.37
CA MET A 59 2.97 -15.07 -12.39
C MET A 59 2.62 -13.88 -11.52
N PHE A 60 1.82 -12.94 -12.03
CA PHE A 60 1.50 -11.68 -11.36
C PHE A 60 0.00 -11.56 -11.16
N GLU A 61 -0.39 -11.14 -9.97
CA GLU A 61 -1.78 -10.73 -9.73
C GLU A 61 -2.06 -9.36 -10.35
N HIS A 62 -3.32 -9.11 -10.72
CA HIS A 62 -3.74 -7.79 -11.18
C HIS A 62 -3.47 -6.73 -10.11
N GLY A 63 -2.70 -5.71 -10.49
CA GLY A 63 -2.27 -4.67 -9.56
C GLY A 63 -0.98 -5.00 -8.81
N ALA A 64 -0.31 -6.12 -9.10
CA ALA A 64 1.03 -6.37 -8.59
C ALA A 64 1.99 -5.27 -9.05
N MET A 65 2.76 -4.71 -8.11
CA MET A 65 3.73 -3.68 -8.44
C MET A 65 4.96 -4.31 -9.07
N VAL A 66 5.25 -3.92 -10.31
CA VAL A 66 6.44 -4.36 -11.05
C VAL A 66 7.69 -3.63 -10.58
N ILE A 67 7.53 -2.39 -10.14
CA ILE A 67 8.60 -1.60 -9.52
C ILE A 67 8.27 -1.55 -8.04
N PRO A 68 9.23 -1.80 -7.12
CA PRO A 68 8.99 -1.59 -5.71
C PRO A 68 8.54 -0.13 -5.51
N GLY A 69 7.25 0.05 -5.26
CA GLY A 69 6.75 1.35 -4.85
C GLY A 69 7.35 1.70 -3.50
N GLU A 70 7.37 2.97 -3.16
CA GLU A 70 7.81 3.45 -1.85
C GLU A 70 6.82 3.10 -0.73
N ILE A 71 6.02 2.03 -0.90
CA ILE A 71 5.12 1.54 0.14
C ILE A 71 5.89 0.57 0.99
N ASN A 72 6.29 1.03 2.14
CA ASN A 72 6.94 0.21 3.14
C ASN A 72 5.93 -0.13 4.23
N PHE A 73 5.93 -1.39 4.67
CA PHE A 73 5.11 -1.84 5.77
C PHE A 73 6.00 -1.98 7.00
N ASP A 74 5.83 -1.09 7.97
CA ASP A 74 6.51 -1.17 9.25
C ASP A 74 5.52 -1.66 10.32
N PRO A 75 5.69 -2.88 10.85
CA PRO A 75 4.82 -3.43 11.89
C PRO A 75 4.94 -2.73 13.24
N HIS A 76 5.94 -1.88 13.42
CA HIS A 76 6.20 -1.19 14.68
C HIS A 76 5.48 0.17 14.80
N TYR A 77 4.82 0.62 13.73
CA TYR A 77 4.00 1.82 13.79
C TYR A 77 2.58 1.49 14.24
N ASN A 78 2.10 2.25 15.20
CA ASN A 78 0.74 2.14 15.71
C ASN A 78 0.02 3.46 15.52
N SER A 79 -1.29 3.42 15.29
CA SER A 79 -2.14 4.59 15.28
C SER A 79 -2.80 4.75 16.65
N VAL A 80 -2.77 5.97 17.17
CA VAL A 80 -3.44 6.36 18.40
C VAL A 80 -4.47 7.42 18.05
N LYS A 81 -5.73 7.14 18.25
CA LYS A 81 -6.82 8.07 18.01
C LYS A 81 -7.05 8.92 19.24
N LEU A 82 -7.36 10.19 19.03
CA LEU A 82 -7.51 11.18 20.09
C LEU A 82 -8.97 11.60 20.24
N THR A 83 -9.42 11.71 21.47
CA THR A 83 -10.70 12.36 21.82
C THR A 83 -10.54 13.88 21.89
N SER A 84 -9.41 14.34 22.41
CA SER A 84 -9.09 15.76 22.54
C SER A 84 -7.59 15.97 22.69
N PHE A 85 -7.15 17.19 22.42
CA PHE A 85 -5.77 17.59 22.65
C PHE A 85 -5.69 19.09 22.94
N THR A 86 -4.58 19.55 23.51
CA THR A 86 -4.27 20.96 23.73
C THR A 86 -3.22 21.41 22.71
N GLY A 87 -3.28 22.67 22.32
CA GLY A 87 -2.32 23.24 21.37
C GLY A 87 -2.65 22.90 19.91
N THR A 88 -1.65 22.62 19.11
CA THR A 88 -1.77 22.30 17.70
C THR A 88 -1.32 20.86 17.44
N LEU A 89 -2.10 20.11 16.69
CA LEU A 89 -1.80 18.70 16.39
C LEU A 89 -0.39 18.52 15.78
N ALA A 90 0.04 19.44 14.95
CA ALA A 90 1.37 19.41 14.33
C ALA A 90 2.52 19.46 15.35
N ASN A 91 2.31 20.02 16.54
CA ASN A 91 3.33 20.14 17.57
C ASN A 91 3.68 18.80 18.23
N PHE A 92 2.82 17.79 18.08
CA PHE A 92 3.14 16.44 18.54
C PHE A 92 4.15 15.73 17.63
N ASN A 93 4.30 16.17 16.39
CA ASN A 93 5.16 15.51 15.43
C ASN A 93 6.64 15.56 15.86
N ASN A 94 7.33 14.43 15.71
CA ASN A 94 8.73 14.23 16.13
C ASN A 94 9.00 14.44 17.63
N ASN A 95 7.98 14.39 18.48
CA ASN A 95 8.11 14.48 19.92
C ASN A 95 7.81 13.12 20.57
N THR A 96 8.28 12.98 21.80
CA THR A 96 7.98 11.84 22.66
C THR A 96 6.66 12.06 23.37
N LEU A 97 5.87 11.02 23.53
CA LEU A 97 4.67 11.01 24.38
C LEU A 97 4.86 10.05 25.54
N THR A 98 4.38 10.47 26.69
CA THR A 98 4.33 9.61 27.88
C THR A 98 2.90 9.47 28.36
N GLY A 99 2.44 8.24 28.53
CA GLY A 99 1.12 7.91 29.07
C GLY A 99 1.06 8.21 30.57
N GLY A 100 0.04 8.95 31.00
CA GLY A 100 -0.12 9.33 32.40
C GLY A 100 -0.54 8.17 33.31
N THR A 101 -1.22 7.18 32.77
CA THR A 101 -1.69 5.98 33.50
C THR A 101 -0.78 4.79 33.27
N SER A 102 -0.47 4.49 32.02
CA SER A 102 0.37 3.35 31.64
C SER A 102 1.85 3.58 31.92
N GLY A 103 2.32 4.82 31.85
CA GLY A 103 3.74 5.15 31.89
C GLY A 103 4.51 4.73 30.63
N VAL A 104 3.80 4.29 29.60
CA VAL A 104 4.39 3.88 28.32
C VAL A 104 4.92 5.12 27.60
N VAL A 105 6.05 4.97 26.93
CA VAL A 105 6.69 6.03 26.15
C VAL A 105 6.71 5.66 24.69
N ALA A 106 6.29 6.60 23.84
CA ALA A 106 6.30 6.44 22.40
C ALA A 106 6.81 7.70 21.68
N ASP A 107 7.44 7.50 20.54
CA ASP A 107 7.83 8.58 19.64
C ASP A 107 6.75 8.82 18.59
N VAL A 108 6.32 10.05 18.38
CA VAL A 108 5.39 10.43 17.33
C VAL A 108 6.15 10.61 16.03
N VAL A 109 5.75 9.87 15.01
CA VAL A 109 6.39 9.90 13.68
C VAL A 109 5.57 10.73 12.70
N GLY A 110 4.27 10.83 12.94
CA GLY A 110 3.37 11.58 12.08
C GLY A 110 2.05 11.86 12.78
N VAL A 111 1.31 12.79 12.21
CA VAL A 111 0.01 13.20 12.71
C VAL A 111 -0.97 13.31 11.54
N SER A 112 -2.23 12.99 11.78
CA SER A 112 -3.32 13.17 10.82
C SER A 112 -4.47 13.88 11.48
N ALA A 113 -4.89 14.98 10.90
CA ALA A 113 -6.09 15.67 11.36
C ALA A 113 -7.35 14.88 10.96
N THR A 114 -8.41 15.07 11.73
CA THR A 114 -9.73 14.48 11.46
C THR A 114 -10.22 14.83 10.06
N ASP A 115 -10.84 13.87 9.41
CA ASP A 115 -11.55 14.08 8.13
C ASP A 115 -13.07 14.15 8.31
N GLY A 116 -13.54 14.16 9.56
CA GLY A 116 -14.96 14.16 9.93
C GLY A 116 -15.54 12.76 10.15
N THR A 117 -14.86 11.72 9.72
CA THR A 117 -15.23 10.32 9.97
C THR A 117 -14.26 9.69 10.95
N ASP A 118 -12.96 9.85 10.71
CA ASP A 118 -11.91 9.45 11.62
C ASP A 118 -11.47 10.63 12.51
N PRO A 119 -11.25 10.40 13.81
CA PRO A 119 -10.75 11.43 14.72
C PRO A 119 -9.28 11.78 14.44
N ASP A 120 -8.80 12.85 15.07
CA ASP A 120 -7.39 13.20 15.05
C ASP A 120 -6.55 11.99 15.48
N THR A 121 -5.50 11.71 14.74
CA THR A 121 -4.73 10.48 14.90
C THR A 121 -3.24 10.80 14.99
N LEU A 122 -2.55 10.21 15.96
CA LEU A 122 -1.10 10.20 16.05
C LEU A 122 -0.57 8.85 15.59
N PHE A 123 0.47 8.89 14.79
CA PHE A 123 1.22 7.69 14.41
C PHE A 123 2.46 7.60 15.30
N VAL A 124 2.51 6.55 16.12
CA VAL A 124 3.51 6.41 17.16
C VAL A 124 4.32 5.14 17.01
N LYS A 125 5.54 5.19 17.49
CA LYS A 125 6.41 4.04 17.67
C LYS A 125 6.72 3.89 19.15
N TYR A 126 6.23 2.82 19.75
CA TYR A 126 6.47 2.56 21.17
C TYR A 126 7.95 2.29 21.42
N ARG A 127 8.49 2.95 22.43
CA ARG A 127 9.91 2.87 22.81
C ARG A 127 10.13 2.02 24.04
N ASN A 128 9.36 2.27 25.08
CA ASN A 128 9.48 1.60 26.36
C ASN A 128 8.13 1.08 26.83
N SER A 129 8.14 -0.05 27.54
CA SER A 129 7.00 -0.51 28.30
C SER A 129 6.68 0.44 29.45
N GLY A 130 5.47 0.30 29.99
CA GLY A 130 5.00 1.08 31.12
C GLY A 130 5.78 0.84 32.40
N THR A 131 5.43 1.60 33.44
CA THR A 131 6.05 1.48 34.76
C THR A 131 5.80 0.14 35.44
N ASP A 132 4.78 -0.58 35.00
CA ASP A 132 4.45 -1.93 35.43
C ASP A 132 5.27 -3.05 34.74
N ASN A 133 6.09 -2.70 33.74
CA ASN A 133 6.83 -3.59 32.85
C ASN A 133 5.96 -4.62 32.10
N VAL A 134 4.65 -4.40 32.02
CA VAL A 134 3.66 -5.28 31.37
C VAL A 134 2.97 -4.54 30.22
N SER A 135 2.55 -3.30 30.46
CA SER A 135 1.87 -2.48 29.45
C SER A 135 2.82 -2.07 28.35
N ASN A 136 2.50 -2.42 27.10
CA ASN A 136 3.33 -2.13 25.93
C ASN A 136 2.68 -1.08 25.01
N THR A 137 1.45 -0.69 25.31
CA THR A 137 0.67 0.31 24.56
C THR A 137 0.02 1.27 25.54
N PHE A 138 -0.39 2.42 25.05
CA PHE A 138 -1.16 3.36 25.86
C PHE A 138 -2.50 2.75 26.28
N THR A 139 -3.02 3.22 27.40
CA THR A 139 -4.35 2.80 27.91
C THR A 139 -5.44 3.69 27.29
N ASP A 140 -6.63 3.12 27.08
CA ASP A 140 -7.77 3.85 26.55
C ASP A 140 -8.18 4.99 27.50
N GLY A 141 -8.43 6.18 26.94
CA GLY A 141 -8.86 7.34 27.72
C GLY A 141 -7.76 7.98 28.57
N GLU A 142 -6.50 7.55 28.46
CA GLU A 142 -5.43 8.18 29.25
C GLU A 142 -4.96 9.51 28.66
N THR A 143 -4.44 10.35 29.52
CA THR A 143 -3.79 11.61 29.11
C THR A 143 -2.35 11.34 28.74
N LEU A 144 -1.99 11.67 27.51
CA LEU A 144 -0.63 11.65 27.01
C LEU A 144 0.00 13.03 27.20
N THR A 145 1.21 13.07 27.71
CA THR A 145 1.97 14.31 27.86
C THR A 145 3.09 14.35 26.84
N SER A 146 3.17 15.45 26.08
CA SER A 146 4.25 15.65 25.13
C SER A 146 5.56 16.04 25.85
N GLY A 147 6.66 15.45 25.41
CA GLY A 147 7.99 15.83 25.82
C GLY A 147 8.49 17.17 25.22
N ALA A 148 7.66 17.80 24.37
CA ALA A 148 7.97 19.12 23.86
C ALA A 148 7.97 20.15 24.97
N SER A 149 8.76 21.21 24.82
CA SER A 149 8.85 22.32 25.80
C SER A 149 7.53 23.07 26.00
N THR A 150 6.57 22.90 25.12
CA THR A 150 5.21 23.48 25.16
C THR A 150 4.25 22.73 26.07
N GLY A 151 4.59 21.53 26.53
CA GLY A 151 3.81 20.75 27.50
C GLY A 151 2.40 20.39 27.03
N GLU A 152 2.22 20.20 25.74
CA GLU A 152 0.93 19.82 25.16
C GLU A 152 0.46 18.45 25.63
N THR A 153 -0.84 18.29 25.78
CA THR A 153 -1.46 17.04 26.20
C THR A 153 -2.47 16.58 25.19
N ALA A 154 -2.62 15.27 25.07
CA ALA A 154 -3.65 14.65 24.27
C ALA A 154 -4.34 13.55 25.09
N VAL A 155 -5.61 13.28 24.82
CA VAL A 155 -6.36 12.21 25.47
C VAL A 155 -6.68 11.16 24.43
N THR A 156 -6.29 9.92 24.72
CA THR A 156 -6.60 8.77 23.84
C THR A 156 -8.11 8.49 23.82
N ASP A 157 -8.60 8.00 22.70
CA ASP A 157 -10.00 7.62 22.59
C ASP A 157 -10.31 6.44 23.54
N THR A 158 -11.52 6.44 24.06
CA THR A 158 -12.03 5.38 24.96
C THR A 158 -12.73 4.24 24.23
N THR A 159 -12.99 4.39 22.94
CA THR A 159 -13.68 3.36 22.16
C THR A 159 -12.71 2.32 21.62
N ALA A 160 -13.14 1.07 21.53
CA ALA A 160 -12.33 -0.06 21.08
C ALA A 160 -11.71 0.07 19.67
N GLN A 161 -12.22 0.97 18.86
CA GLN A 161 -11.64 1.29 17.55
C GLN A 161 -10.66 2.47 17.57
N GLY A 162 -10.61 3.18 18.67
CA GLY A 162 -9.89 4.42 18.80
C GLY A 162 -8.69 4.36 19.68
N SER A 163 -8.76 3.46 20.61
CA SER A 163 -7.72 3.38 21.60
C SER A 163 -6.37 3.07 20.99
N ALA A 164 -5.41 3.44 21.68
CA ALA A 164 -3.99 3.26 21.57
C ALA A 164 -3.46 2.01 20.89
N ALA A 165 -4.35 1.25 20.43
CA ALA A 165 -4.01 -0.03 19.89
C ALA A 165 -3.95 0.01 18.39
N HIS A 166 -3.17 -0.54 17.77
CA HIS A 166 -3.25 -1.60 16.79
C HIS A 166 -3.78 -1.18 15.43
N GLY A 167 -3.35 -0.09 14.90
CA GLY A 167 -3.50 0.18 13.47
C GLY A 167 -2.20 -0.11 12.73
N TRP A 168 -2.22 -1.07 11.85
CA TRP A 168 -1.16 -1.24 10.87
C TRP A 168 -1.23 -0.07 9.89
N THR A 169 -0.25 0.80 9.88
CA THR A 169 -0.21 1.91 8.93
C THR A 169 0.66 1.56 7.74
N ARG A 170 0.14 1.81 6.56
CA ARG A 170 0.95 1.81 5.35
C ARG A 170 1.57 3.19 5.18
N HIS A 171 2.89 3.25 5.16
CA HIS A 171 3.58 4.44 4.70
C HIS A 171 3.61 4.47 3.17
N ARG A 172 3.28 5.62 2.62
CA ARG A 172 3.50 5.94 1.22
C ARG A 172 4.87 6.54 1.05
#